data_fc42a0c36477a1091d8703544d0e3b70
#
_entry.id   fc42a0c36477a1091d8703544d0e3b70
#
_cell.length_a   1.000
_cell.length_b   1.000
_cell.length_c   1.000
_cell.angle_alpha   90.00
_cell.angle_beta   90.00
_cell.angle_gamma   90.00
#
_symmetry.space_group_name_H-M   'P 1'
#
loop_
_entity.id
_entity.type
_entity.pdbx_description
1 polymer ?
#
loop_
_entity_poly.entity_id
_entity_poly.type
_entity_poly.pdbx_seq_one_letter_code
_entity_poly.pdbx_strand_id
1 'polypeptide(L)'
;MLNAVFTFAFLLASAPPTDVTSLSWLSGRWAGSQDGTDMEEIWTDARGGTLLGMHRDVKGGKTVGFEFFRIEAVPEGLTYFASPQGRPPTPFRAVENRKDRVVFENKEHDFPTRILYWLGDGKLHARIEGTLRGQPASEEWTWSRQP
;
A
#
# COMPACT_ATOMS: atom_id res chain seq x y z
N MET A 1 -0.10 54.96 -16.13
CA MET A 1 -0.55 54.08 -15.07
C MET A 1 -0.81 52.69 -15.71
N LEU A 2 0.10 51.75 -15.47
CA LEU A 2 0.01 50.38 -16.04
C LEU A 2 -0.62 49.46 -14.98
N ASN A 3 -1.85 49.01 -15.23
CA ASN A 3 -2.49 47.99 -14.36
C ASN A 3 -1.95 46.60 -14.73
N ALA A 4 -1.16 46.02 -13.85
CA ALA A 4 -0.73 44.65 -13.96
C ALA A 4 -1.88 43.72 -13.46
N VAL A 5 -2.47 42.96 -14.38
CA VAL A 5 -3.43 41.90 -14.08
C VAL A 5 -2.63 40.65 -13.68
N PHE A 6 -2.61 40.31 -12.42
CA PHE A 6 -2.07 39.03 -11.95
C PHE A 6 -3.12 37.93 -12.17
N THR A 7 -2.87 37.10 -13.17
CA THR A 7 -3.67 35.87 -13.40
C THR A 7 -3.17 34.80 -12.44
N PHE A 8 -3.93 34.52 -11.38
CA PHE A 8 -3.69 33.36 -10.51
C PHE A 8 -4.11 32.08 -11.27
N ALA A 9 -3.13 31.30 -11.71
CA ALA A 9 -3.38 29.96 -12.20
C ALA A 9 -3.68 29.04 -11.00
N PHE A 10 -4.95 28.70 -10.80
CA PHE A 10 -5.34 27.60 -9.91
C PHE A 10 -4.85 26.29 -10.55
N LEU A 11 -3.80 25.68 -9.97
CA LEU A 11 -3.50 24.28 -10.23
C LEU A 11 -4.65 23.45 -9.60
N LEU A 12 -5.54 22.98 -10.46
CA LEU A 12 -6.51 21.96 -10.09
C LEU A 12 -5.71 20.69 -9.77
N ALA A 13 -5.53 20.40 -8.49
CA ALA A 13 -5.09 19.11 -8.05
C ALA A 13 -6.13 18.09 -8.54
N SER A 14 -5.74 17.20 -9.46
CA SER A 14 -6.60 16.11 -9.90
C SER A 14 -6.95 15.26 -8.68
N ALA A 15 -8.25 14.98 -8.50
CA ALA A 15 -8.69 14.06 -7.46
C ALA A 15 -7.92 12.74 -7.59
N PRO A 16 -7.50 12.12 -6.47
CA PRO A 16 -6.81 10.84 -6.52
C PRO A 16 -7.71 9.83 -7.26
N PRO A 17 -7.13 8.95 -8.08
CA PRO A 17 -7.91 7.96 -8.81
C PRO A 17 -8.72 7.11 -7.84
N THR A 18 -10.02 7.02 -8.09
CA THR A 18 -10.97 6.25 -7.28
C THR A 18 -11.16 4.83 -7.82
N ASP A 19 -10.42 4.45 -8.86
CA ASP A 19 -10.55 3.16 -9.52
C ASP A 19 -9.47 2.18 -9.03
N VAL A 20 -9.92 1.13 -8.38
CA VAL A 20 -9.07 0.03 -7.89
C VAL A 20 -8.34 -0.69 -9.02
N THR A 21 -8.82 -0.63 -10.28
CA THR A 21 -8.16 -1.26 -11.43
C THR A 21 -6.80 -0.64 -11.75
N SER A 22 -6.56 0.60 -11.32
CA SER A 22 -5.24 1.24 -11.41
C SER A 22 -4.16 0.51 -10.60
N LEU A 23 -4.56 -0.36 -9.67
CA LEU A 23 -3.69 -1.18 -8.83
C LEU A 23 -3.63 -2.65 -9.27
N SER A 24 -4.15 -3.02 -10.46
CA SER A 24 -4.13 -4.39 -10.96
C SER A 24 -2.73 -4.99 -11.09
N TRP A 25 -1.69 -4.17 -11.09
CA TRP A 25 -0.30 -4.61 -11.08
C TRP A 25 0.11 -5.32 -9.78
N LEU A 26 -0.63 -5.14 -8.66
CA LEU A 26 -0.46 -5.89 -7.43
C LEU A 26 -0.90 -7.35 -7.57
N SER A 27 -1.91 -7.64 -8.42
CA SER A 27 -2.53 -8.98 -8.54
C SER A 27 -1.51 -10.07 -8.79
N GLY A 28 -1.69 -11.20 -8.12
CA GLY A 28 -0.87 -12.38 -8.23
C GLY A 28 -0.27 -12.85 -6.92
N ARG A 29 0.63 -13.81 -6.99
CA ARG A 29 1.37 -14.34 -5.85
C ARG A 29 2.81 -13.84 -5.90
N TRP A 30 3.26 -13.33 -4.78
CA TRP A 30 4.59 -12.78 -4.57
C TRP A 30 5.25 -13.50 -3.40
N ALA A 31 6.53 -13.83 -3.52
CA ALA A 31 7.25 -14.49 -2.43
C ALA A 31 8.73 -14.07 -2.39
N GLY A 32 9.28 -14.12 -1.20
CA GLY A 32 10.69 -13.85 -0.90
C GLY A 32 11.10 -14.41 0.44
N SER A 33 12.35 -14.21 0.79
CA SER A 33 12.89 -14.64 2.08
C SER A 33 13.82 -13.57 2.63
N GLN A 34 13.73 -13.27 3.93
CA GLN A 34 14.58 -12.31 4.62
C GLN A 34 14.85 -12.81 6.04
N ASP A 35 16.11 -12.82 6.46
CA ASP A 35 16.55 -13.22 7.81
C ASP A 35 16.01 -14.59 8.27
N GLY A 36 15.95 -15.55 7.33
CA GLY A 36 15.45 -16.91 7.56
C GLY A 36 13.95 -17.03 7.75
N THR A 37 13.21 -15.99 7.36
CA THR A 37 11.75 -15.97 7.29
C THR A 37 11.32 -15.99 5.83
N ASP A 38 10.54 -16.99 5.42
CA ASP A 38 9.90 -17.03 4.11
C ASP A 38 8.60 -16.24 4.17
N MET A 39 8.41 -15.35 3.21
CA MET A 39 7.28 -14.45 3.13
C MET A 39 6.53 -14.66 1.83
N GLU A 40 5.23 -14.63 1.88
CA GLU A 40 4.39 -14.59 0.69
C GLU A 40 3.27 -13.57 0.84
N GLU A 41 2.92 -12.97 -0.29
CA GLU A 41 1.80 -12.06 -0.41
C GLU A 41 0.98 -12.42 -1.64
N ILE A 42 -0.33 -12.48 -1.49
CA ILE A 42 -1.26 -12.87 -2.54
C ILE A 42 -2.31 -11.78 -2.68
N TRP A 43 -2.52 -11.33 -3.91
CA TRP A 43 -3.55 -10.36 -4.27
C TRP A 43 -4.48 -10.94 -5.34
N THR A 44 -5.78 -10.76 -5.16
CA THR A 44 -6.78 -11.09 -6.19
C THR A 44 -6.70 -10.09 -7.35
N ASP A 45 -7.38 -10.39 -8.44
CA ASP A 45 -7.64 -9.39 -9.47
C ASP A 45 -8.55 -8.29 -8.94
N ALA A 46 -8.35 -7.08 -9.46
CA ALA A 46 -9.22 -5.94 -9.16
C ALA A 46 -10.62 -6.19 -9.76
N ARG A 47 -11.61 -6.41 -8.90
CA ARG A 47 -12.97 -6.72 -9.32
C ARG A 47 -14.00 -6.20 -8.32
N GLY A 48 -15.13 -5.67 -8.82
CA GLY A 48 -16.21 -5.20 -7.98
C GLY A 48 -15.81 -4.02 -7.06
N GLY A 49 -14.84 -3.20 -7.49
CA GLY A 49 -14.35 -2.08 -6.69
C GLY A 49 -13.37 -2.46 -5.57
N THR A 50 -12.84 -3.70 -5.59
CA THR A 50 -12.01 -4.24 -4.49
C THR A 50 -10.84 -5.06 -5.03
N LEU A 51 -9.68 -4.97 -4.37
CA LEU A 51 -8.60 -5.95 -4.35
C LEU A 51 -8.56 -6.59 -2.95
N LEU A 52 -8.53 -7.92 -2.88
CA LEU A 52 -8.35 -8.65 -1.62
C LEU A 52 -6.93 -9.19 -1.57
N GLY A 53 -6.32 -9.14 -0.39
CA GLY A 53 -4.96 -9.62 -0.20
C GLY A 53 -4.74 -10.32 1.13
N MET A 54 -3.66 -11.09 1.19
CA MET A 54 -3.17 -11.73 2.39
C MET A 54 -1.64 -11.80 2.37
N HIS A 55 -1.05 -11.70 3.54
CA HIS A 55 0.37 -11.90 3.79
C HIS A 55 0.57 -13.04 4.79
N ARG A 56 1.68 -13.78 4.67
CA ARG A 56 2.08 -14.81 5.61
C ARG A 56 3.60 -14.89 5.74
N ASP A 57 4.06 -14.97 6.99
CA ASP A 57 5.44 -15.24 7.36
C ASP A 57 5.58 -16.67 7.88
N VAL A 58 6.59 -17.38 7.39
CA VAL A 58 6.94 -18.73 7.80
C VAL A 58 8.39 -18.79 8.27
N LYS A 59 8.63 -19.23 9.48
CA LYS A 59 9.97 -19.44 10.04
C LYS A 59 10.07 -20.80 10.69
N GLY A 60 11.12 -21.57 10.32
CA GLY A 60 11.29 -22.93 10.83
C GLY A 60 10.10 -23.85 10.52
N GLY A 61 9.45 -23.68 9.35
CA GLY A 61 8.30 -24.48 8.93
C GLY A 61 6.98 -24.15 9.64
N LYS A 62 6.92 -23.08 10.42
CA LYS A 62 5.72 -22.64 11.13
C LYS A 62 5.32 -21.23 10.72
N THR A 63 4.02 -20.97 10.57
CA THR A 63 3.49 -19.61 10.41
C THR A 63 3.75 -18.83 11.70
N VAL A 64 4.49 -17.74 11.59
CA VAL A 64 4.83 -16.82 12.69
C VAL A 64 4.11 -15.48 12.60
N GLY A 65 3.57 -15.16 11.45
CA GLY A 65 2.76 -13.96 11.21
C GLY A 65 1.83 -14.14 10.02
N PHE A 66 0.71 -13.44 10.04
CA PHE A 66 -0.17 -13.30 8.87
C PHE A 66 -0.98 -12.01 8.96
N GLU A 67 -1.45 -11.54 7.81
CA GLU A 67 -2.32 -10.38 7.71
C GLU A 67 -3.34 -10.57 6.59
N PHE A 68 -4.56 -10.11 6.81
CA PHE A 68 -5.54 -9.93 5.76
C PHE A 68 -5.66 -8.45 5.42
N PHE A 69 -5.86 -8.15 4.15
CA PHE A 69 -6.05 -6.79 3.73
C PHE A 69 -6.94 -6.69 2.49
N ARG A 70 -7.47 -5.52 2.27
CA ARG A 70 -8.20 -5.18 1.07
C ARG A 70 -7.98 -3.73 0.70
N ILE A 71 -8.07 -3.45 -0.58
CA ILE A 71 -8.11 -2.08 -1.08
C ILE A 71 -9.47 -1.88 -1.72
N GLU A 72 -10.17 -0.84 -1.31
CA GLU A 72 -11.50 -0.50 -1.78
C GLU A 72 -11.55 0.92 -2.33
N ALA A 73 -12.37 1.12 -3.38
CA ALA A 73 -12.80 2.43 -3.80
C ALA A 73 -13.97 2.88 -2.92
N VAL A 74 -13.71 3.73 -1.94
CA VAL A 74 -14.73 4.33 -1.08
C VAL A 74 -14.96 5.80 -1.47
N PRO A 75 -16.03 6.48 -1.00
CA PRO A 75 -16.29 7.88 -1.38
C PRO A 75 -15.11 8.83 -1.17
N GLU A 76 -14.28 8.56 -0.18
CA GLU A 76 -13.10 9.35 0.16
C GLU A 76 -11.86 9.00 -0.68
N GLY A 77 -11.93 8.04 -1.60
CA GLY A 77 -10.84 7.58 -2.45
C GLY A 77 -10.43 6.14 -2.19
N LEU A 78 -9.36 5.69 -2.83
CA LEU A 78 -8.81 4.36 -2.59
C LEU A 78 -8.32 4.24 -1.16
N THR A 79 -8.75 3.19 -0.47
CA THR A 79 -8.43 2.96 0.94
C THR A 79 -7.94 1.53 1.14
N TYR A 80 -6.78 1.38 1.75
CA TYR A 80 -6.21 0.13 2.21
C TYR A 80 -6.69 -0.14 3.64
N PHE A 81 -7.24 -1.32 3.87
CA PHE A 81 -7.68 -1.77 5.18
C PHE A 81 -6.78 -2.90 5.67
N ALA A 82 -5.93 -2.60 6.65
CA ALA A 82 -4.98 -3.52 7.27
C ALA A 82 -5.64 -4.30 8.42
N SER A 83 -5.54 -5.63 8.40
CA SER A 83 -6.10 -6.51 9.43
C SER A 83 -5.05 -7.53 9.89
N PRO A 84 -4.02 -7.08 10.64
CA PRO A 84 -2.97 -7.96 11.14
C PRO A 84 -3.54 -9.00 12.09
N GLN A 85 -3.22 -10.28 11.85
CA GLN A 85 -3.70 -11.42 12.61
C GLN A 85 -5.23 -11.51 12.72
N GLY A 86 -5.96 -11.00 11.69
CA GLY A 86 -7.42 -11.00 11.67
C GLY A 86 -8.07 -10.00 12.63
N ARG A 87 -7.34 -9.03 13.16
CA ARG A 87 -7.88 -7.96 14.01
C ARG A 87 -8.81 -7.04 13.20
N PRO A 88 -9.66 -6.24 13.87
CA PRO A 88 -10.46 -5.23 13.18
C PRO A 88 -9.61 -4.37 12.24
N PRO A 89 -10.08 -4.11 11.01
CA PRO A 89 -9.28 -3.45 10.01
C PRO A 89 -9.04 -1.97 10.32
N THR A 90 -7.80 -1.54 10.11
CA THR A 90 -7.39 -0.13 10.21
C THR A 90 -7.32 0.48 8.80
N PRO A 91 -8.00 1.60 8.51
CA PRO A 91 -7.97 2.25 7.19
C PRO A 91 -6.74 3.12 7.00
N PHE A 92 -6.16 3.07 5.78
CA PHE A 92 -5.12 3.97 5.29
C PHE A 92 -5.56 4.50 3.92
N ARG A 93 -5.62 5.81 3.72
CA ARG A 93 -6.08 6.41 2.46
C ARG A 93 -4.93 6.57 1.47
N ALA A 94 -5.20 6.37 0.18
CA ALA A 94 -4.22 6.63 -0.85
C ALA A 94 -3.92 8.13 -0.94
N VAL A 95 -2.67 8.51 -0.74
CA VAL A 95 -2.14 9.87 -0.89
C VAL A 95 -1.30 10.01 -2.14
N GLU A 96 -0.86 8.90 -2.73
CA GLU A 96 -0.20 8.82 -4.01
C GLU A 96 -0.68 7.56 -4.73
N ASN A 97 -1.05 7.70 -6.01
CA ASN A 97 -1.30 6.58 -6.90
C ASN A 97 -0.77 6.94 -8.29
N ARG A 98 0.31 6.30 -8.68
CA ARG A 98 0.97 6.44 -9.99
C ARG A 98 1.00 5.06 -10.66
N LYS A 99 1.41 5.04 -11.92
CA LYS A 99 1.74 3.79 -12.60
C LYS A 99 2.74 3.02 -11.75
N ASP A 100 2.55 1.81 -11.39
CA ASP A 100 3.47 0.95 -10.65
C ASP A 100 3.88 1.44 -9.24
N ARG A 101 3.15 2.39 -8.63
CA ARG A 101 3.42 2.85 -7.26
C ARG A 101 2.17 3.38 -6.57
N VAL A 102 1.96 3.00 -5.32
CA VAL A 102 0.90 3.54 -4.46
C VAL A 102 1.44 3.81 -3.06
N VAL A 103 0.92 4.85 -2.41
CA VAL A 103 1.19 5.19 -1.02
C VAL A 103 -0.13 5.39 -0.30
N PHE A 104 -0.32 4.66 0.77
CA PHE A 104 -1.45 4.81 1.68
C PHE A 104 -0.99 5.43 2.99
N GLU A 105 -1.81 6.30 3.60
CA GLU A 105 -1.45 7.03 4.82
C GLU A 105 -2.61 7.04 5.82
N ASN A 106 -2.26 6.88 7.10
CA ASN A 106 -3.10 7.16 8.25
C ASN A 106 -2.25 7.85 9.32
N LYS A 107 -2.36 9.18 9.42
CA LYS A 107 -1.57 10.00 10.37
C LYS A 107 -1.96 9.78 11.82
N GLU A 108 -3.16 9.25 12.07
CA GLU A 108 -3.68 8.99 13.43
C GLU A 108 -3.26 7.60 13.95
N HIS A 109 -2.65 6.75 13.10
CA HIS A 109 -2.15 5.45 13.50
C HIS A 109 -0.77 5.58 14.17
N ASP A 110 -0.49 4.74 15.17
CA ASP A 110 0.78 4.77 15.89
C ASP A 110 1.98 4.46 14.99
N PHE A 111 2.07 3.22 14.52
CA PHE A 111 3.06 2.74 13.57
C PHE A 111 2.53 1.48 12.85
N PRO A 112 2.67 1.44 11.52
CA PRO A 112 3.14 2.49 10.62
C PRO A 112 2.09 3.58 10.40
N THR A 113 2.52 4.78 9.97
CA THR A 113 1.61 5.82 9.47
C THR A 113 1.46 5.78 7.95
N ARG A 114 2.38 5.08 7.25
CA ARG A 114 2.36 4.93 5.78
C ARG A 114 2.68 3.51 5.36
N ILE A 115 1.99 3.06 4.31
CA ILE A 115 2.18 1.77 3.64
C ILE A 115 2.42 2.09 2.16
N LEU A 116 3.50 1.58 1.61
CA LEU A 116 3.93 1.83 0.24
C LEU A 116 4.09 0.52 -0.51
N TYR A 117 3.61 0.49 -1.75
CA TYR A 117 3.90 -0.57 -2.71
C TYR A 117 4.42 0.01 -4.01
N TRP A 118 5.39 -0.66 -4.64
CA TRP A 118 5.83 -0.32 -5.99
C TRP A 118 6.41 -1.53 -6.72
N LEU A 119 6.36 -1.48 -8.07
CA LEU A 119 7.10 -2.40 -8.92
C LEU A 119 8.44 -1.78 -9.29
N GLY A 120 9.54 -2.53 -9.12
CA GLY A 120 10.87 -2.18 -9.55
C GLY A 120 11.63 -3.44 -9.98
N ASP A 121 12.30 -3.39 -11.13
CA ASP A 121 13.09 -4.51 -11.65
C ASP A 121 12.32 -5.85 -11.74
N GLY A 122 11.02 -5.78 -12.06
CA GLY A 122 10.14 -6.94 -12.14
C GLY A 122 9.75 -7.56 -10.79
N LYS A 123 10.06 -6.89 -9.69
CA LYS A 123 9.75 -7.32 -8.32
C LYS A 123 8.72 -6.40 -7.68
N LEU A 124 7.95 -6.94 -6.76
CA LEU A 124 7.11 -6.16 -5.85
C LEU A 124 7.92 -5.75 -4.64
N HIS A 125 7.90 -4.48 -4.35
CA HIS A 125 8.43 -3.91 -3.13
C HIS A 125 7.27 -3.44 -2.25
N ALA A 126 7.40 -3.67 -0.94
CA ALA A 126 6.53 -3.11 0.07
C ALA A 126 7.36 -2.44 1.14
N ARG A 127 6.85 -1.33 1.68
CA ARG A 127 7.49 -0.61 2.77
C ARG A 127 6.43 -0.06 3.71
N ILE A 128 6.69 -0.18 4.97
CA ILE A 128 5.97 0.55 6.01
C ILE A 128 6.90 1.58 6.63
N GLU A 129 6.36 2.74 6.98
CA GLU A 129 7.16 3.79 7.61
C GLU A 129 6.31 4.67 8.54
N GLY A 130 6.98 5.35 9.44
CA GLY A 130 6.35 6.24 10.41
C GLY A 130 7.32 6.67 11.51
N THR A 131 6.77 7.01 12.66
CA THR A 131 7.55 7.34 13.86
C THR A 131 7.33 6.27 14.91
N LEU A 132 8.40 5.66 15.39
CA LEU A 132 8.38 4.68 16.47
C LEU A 132 9.23 5.20 17.63
N ARG A 133 8.61 5.38 18.81
CA ARG A 133 9.28 5.94 20.00
C ARG A 133 9.97 7.29 19.75
N GLY A 134 9.33 8.15 18.97
CA GLY A 134 9.83 9.49 18.65
C GLY A 134 10.94 9.55 17.59
N GLN A 135 11.30 8.43 16.97
CA GLN A 135 12.30 8.34 15.90
C GLN A 135 11.71 7.85 14.60
N PRO A 136 12.18 8.32 13.44
CA PRO A 136 11.80 7.75 12.15
C PRO A 136 12.12 6.25 12.10
N ALA A 137 11.17 5.44 11.65
CA ALA A 137 11.33 4.01 11.49
C ALA A 137 10.71 3.54 10.18
N SER A 138 11.28 2.50 9.59
CA SER A 138 10.73 1.86 8.40
C SER A 138 11.20 0.43 8.29
N GLU A 139 10.38 -0.40 7.64
CA GLU A 139 10.71 -1.76 7.23
C GLU A 139 10.38 -1.90 5.75
N GLU A 140 11.19 -2.67 5.01
CA GLU A 140 11.04 -2.84 3.57
C GLU A 140 11.27 -4.29 3.17
N TRP A 141 10.46 -4.77 2.22
CA TRP A 141 10.51 -6.11 1.68
C TRP A 141 10.52 -6.09 0.16
N THR A 142 11.07 -7.13 -0.42
CA THR A 142 11.12 -7.32 -1.87
C THR A 142 10.78 -8.76 -2.21
N TRP A 143 9.81 -8.95 -3.12
CA TRP A 143 9.32 -10.26 -3.51
C TRP A 143 9.33 -10.44 -5.01
N SER A 144 9.57 -11.67 -5.44
CA SER A 144 9.47 -12.08 -6.83
C SER A 144 8.10 -12.68 -7.12
N ARG A 145 7.58 -12.45 -8.32
CA ARG A 145 6.31 -13.04 -8.76
C ARG A 145 6.48 -14.57 -8.85
N GLN A 146 5.49 -15.26 -8.33
CA GLN A 146 5.41 -16.73 -8.42
C GLN A 146 4.43 -17.13 -9.52
N PRO A 147 4.61 -18.32 -10.11
CA PRO A 147 3.67 -18.88 -11.09
C PRO A 147 2.25 -19.03 -10.57
#